data_2b0ec48804b69dd6875d900a99fa991c
#
_entry.id   2b0ec48804b69dd6875d900a99fa991c
#
_cell.length_a   1.000
_cell.length_b   1.000
_cell.length_c   1.000
_cell.angle_alpha   90.00
_cell.angle_beta   90.00
_cell.angle_gamma   90.00
#
_symmetry.space_group_name_H-M   'P 1'
#
loop_
_entity.id
_entity.type
_entity.pdbx_description
1 polymer ?
#
loop_
_entity_poly.entity_id
_entity_poly.type
_entity_poly.pdbx_seq_one_letter_code
_entity_poly.pdbx_strand_id
1 'polypeptide(L)'
;MSSSTNESESLFGSRRLDDESPAAPARVDLSTAEPTTTPSPTTQSEAPTAQSQTPTAQPRTPKTHRHDVDVMRVLAGLTVMIGHSGGVLIGRSDEGSDAWWLGHLAEAVNPWAVPMFFMIAGWAVLAGAPPRTEAKMWDRIVRHVVPLAAWSVIFVLGFNLFDTDEVNVRHDLARSFLEAGRPAFHLWYLYAYVPLILVFGTLVLFWKGQRPWKLATLAVVLAGSTVWAPFALELIGSDQDAWKWGFATYQVVYFTVGAFVIHHAYELRPPIWTLCLLFAVSALGVLWWESRRSYPIENANPLIIGLAISVILLVSRIRLGERTKKVFTTMATASFGAFLVHVFFLELFFERLFDVDAAPVLLVIQYLGLLALMAALSYGLSFAWGKLHLRRILG
;
A
#
# COMPACT_ATOMS: atom_id res chain seq x y z
N MET A 1 36.56 -41.29 3.64
CA MET A 1 37.51 -41.60 2.55
C MET A 1 37.16 -40.72 1.38
N SER A 2 38.15 -39.93 0.98
CA SER A 2 38.33 -39.22 -0.30
C SER A 2 37.36 -38.13 -0.64
N SER A 3 37.59 -36.86 -0.39
CA SER A 3 38.54 -35.84 -0.91
C SER A 3 38.50 -35.68 -2.44
N SER A 4 37.95 -34.56 -2.90
CA SER A 4 38.51 -33.78 -4.01
C SER A 4 38.15 -32.31 -3.87
N THR A 5 39.08 -31.53 -3.47
CA THR A 5 39.46 -30.16 -3.75
C THR A 5 39.19 -29.78 -5.21
N ASN A 6 38.52 -28.66 -5.53
CA ASN A 6 38.93 -27.28 -5.52
C ASN A 6 39.73 -26.86 -6.76
N GLU A 7 39.27 -25.88 -7.48
CA GLU A 7 40.03 -24.81 -8.12
C GLU A 7 39.09 -23.92 -8.93
N SER A 8 38.94 -22.69 -8.50
CA SER A 8 38.50 -21.60 -9.38
C SER A 8 39.35 -20.38 -9.06
N GLU A 9 40.40 -20.24 -9.88
CA GLU A 9 41.29 -19.09 -9.89
C GLU A 9 40.61 -17.80 -10.35
N SER A 10 40.93 -16.80 -9.60
CA SER A 10 41.03 -15.39 -9.85
C SER A 10 41.11 -14.90 -11.30
N LEU A 11 40.21 -13.99 -11.66
CA LEU A 11 40.41 -13.04 -12.77
C LEU A 11 40.08 -11.63 -12.26
N PHE A 12 41.02 -11.02 -11.57
CA PHE A 12 41.07 -9.56 -11.41
C PHE A 12 42.38 -9.05 -12.00
N GLY A 13 42.30 -8.66 -13.28
CA GLY A 13 43.34 -7.89 -13.95
C GLY A 13 43.34 -6.46 -13.44
N SER A 14 44.44 -6.07 -12.82
CA SER A 14 44.77 -4.69 -12.45
C SER A 14 44.97 -3.82 -13.69
N ARG A 15 44.11 -2.85 -13.93
CA ARG A 15 44.41 -1.69 -14.80
C ARG A 15 44.87 -0.53 -13.94
N ARG A 16 46.14 -0.13 -14.13
CA ARG A 16 46.70 1.15 -13.68
C ARG A 16 45.94 2.26 -14.41
N LEU A 17 45.47 3.21 -13.65
CA LEU A 17 44.99 4.52 -14.15
C LEU A 17 46.17 5.48 -14.04
N ASP A 18 46.62 5.95 -15.19
CA ASP A 18 47.62 7.01 -15.31
C ASP A 18 47.00 8.35 -14.86
N ASP A 19 47.84 9.06 -14.16
CA ASP A 19 47.64 10.35 -13.52
C ASP A 19 47.57 11.44 -14.60
N GLU A 20 46.40 12.03 -14.84
CA GLU A 20 46.26 13.29 -15.55
C GLU A 20 45.52 14.31 -14.69
N SER A 21 46.27 15.29 -14.19
CA SER A 21 45.87 16.47 -13.46
C SER A 21 45.15 17.42 -14.39
N PRO A 22 43.93 17.92 -14.08
CA PRO A 22 43.30 18.99 -14.85
C PRO A 22 43.79 20.35 -14.40
N ALA A 23 44.19 21.14 -15.40
CA ALA A 23 44.65 22.52 -15.29
C ALA A 23 43.60 23.48 -14.68
N ALA A 24 44.07 24.43 -13.91
CA ALA A 24 43.30 25.50 -13.28
C ALA A 24 42.66 26.46 -14.29
N PRO A 25 41.44 26.99 -14.03
CA PRO A 25 40.85 28.01 -14.87
C PRO A 25 41.48 29.42 -14.60
N ALA A 26 41.72 30.12 -15.69
CA ALA A 26 42.30 31.45 -15.74
C ALA A 26 41.45 32.50 -14.98
N ARG A 27 42.16 33.35 -14.21
CA ARG A 27 41.65 34.57 -13.60
C ARG A 27 41.33 35.60 -14.71
N VAL A 28 40.13 36.15 -14.69
CA VAL A 28 39.75 37.33 -15.45
C VAL A 28 40.02 38.54 -14.56
N ASP A 29 40.98 39.41 -15.01
CA ASP A 29 41.32 40.70 -14.43
C ASP A 29 40.18 41.70 -14.73
N LEU A 30 39.62 42.29 -13.67
CA LEU A 30 38.78 43.47 -13.71
C LEU A 30 39.65 44.68 -13.38
N SER A 31 40.13 45.36 -14.39
CA SER A 31 40.80 46.67 -14.24
C SER A 31 40.05 47.74 -15.04
N THR A 32 39.52 48.67 -14.26
CA THR A 32 39.38 50.12 -14.51
C THR A 32 38.87 50.65 -15.85
N ALA A 33 37.72 51.33 -15.79
CA ALA A 33 37.47 52.55 -16.63
C ALA A 33 36.68 53.56 -15.79
N GLU A 34 37.26 54.72 -15.68
CA GLU A 34 36.78 55.98 -15.03
C GLU A 34 35.62 56.67 -15.79
N PRO A 35 34.90 57.58 -15.12
CA PRO A 35 33.66 58.16 -15.62
C PRO A 35 33.83 59.37 -16.46
N THR A 36 33.07 59.52 -17.55
CA THR A 36 32.92 60.71 -18.30
C THR A 36 31.57 61.37 -18.07
N THR A 37 31.63 62.63 -17.71
CA THR A 37 30.54 63.54 -17.35
C THR A 37 29.82 64.14 -18.55
N THR A 38 28.50 64.30 -18.44
CA THR A 38 27.59 65.42 -18.89
C THR A 38 27.20 65.52 -20.36
N PRO A 39 26.04 66.19 -20.72
CA PRO A 39 24.89 66.67 -19.93
C PRO A 39 23.49 66.19 -20.43
N SER A 40 22.47 66.42 -19.60
CA SER A 40 21.03 66.28 -19.88
C SER A 40 20.52 67.09 -21.09
N PRO A 41 19.42 66.65 -21.69
CA PRO A 41 18.24 67.50 -21.72
C PRO A 41 16.97 66.80 -21.18
N THR A 42 16.24 67.59 -20.45
CA THR A 42 14.92 67.43 -19.93
C THR A 42 13.91 67.02 -21.01
N THR A 43 13.30 65.84 -20.91
CA THR A 43 12.02 65.58 -21.58
C THR A 43 11.17 64.78 -20.62
N GLN A 44 10.14 65.43 -20.14
CA GLN A 44 9.07 64.82 -19.40
C GLN A 44 8.40 63.76 -20.32
N SER A 45 8.55 62.52 -20.02
CA SER A 45 7.71 61.44 -20.58
C SER A 45 6.92 60.80 -19.43
N GLU A 46 5.62 61.00 -19.53
CA GLU A 46 4.65 60.38 -18.63
C GLU A 46 4.87 58.88 -18.55
N ALA A 47 5.13 58.36 -17.37
CA ALA A 47 5.21 56.93 -17.10
C ALA A 47 3.82 56.32 -17.25
N PRO A 48 3.62 55.21 -18.01
CA PRO A 48 2.38 54.50 -18.01
C PRO A 48 2.23 53.87 -16.60
N THR A 49 1.17 54.23 -15.94
CA THR A 49 0.72 53.62 -14.66
C THR A 49 0.59 52.12 -14.89
N ALA A 50 1.55 51.34 -14.39
CA ALA A 50 1.47 49.90 -14.37
C ALA A 50 0.30 49.52 -13.49
N GLN A 51 -0.85 49.24 -14.11
CA GLN A 51 -1.95 48.59 -13.46
C GLN A 51 -1.46 47.25 -12.95
N SER A 52 -1.27 47.17 -11.64
CA SER A 52 -1.06 45.91 -10.92
C SER A 52 -2.25 45.01 -11.19
N GLN A 53 -2.14 44.14 -12.20
CA GLN A 53 -3.10 43.10 -12.43
C GLN A 53 -2.95 42.11 -11.28
N THR A 54 -3.80 42.25 -10.26
CA THR A 54 -4.04 41.21 -9.24
C THR A 54 -4.34 39.90 -9.98
N PRO A 55 -3.58 38.81 -9.76
CA PRO A 55 -3.86 37.56 -10.44
C PRO A 55 -5.29 37.14 -10.08
N THR A 56 -6.20 37.22 -11.04
CA THR A 56 -7.57 36.75 -10.88
C THR A 56 -7.48 35.24 -10.55
N ALA A 57 -7.78 34.89 -9.31
CA ALA A 57 -7.80 33.50 -8.88
C ALA A 57 -8.79 32.76 -9.78
N GLN A 58 -8.28 31.90 -10.66
CA GLN A 58 -9.12 31.05 -11.50
C GLN A 58 -10.12 30.29 -10.60
N PRO A 59 -11.41 30.25 -10.94
CA PRO A 59 -12.39 29.52 -10.20
C PRO A 59 -11.97 28.06 -10.11
N ARG A 60 -11.70 27.58 -8.88
CA ARG A 60 -11.37 26.18 -8.65
C ARG A 60 -12.59 25.35 -9.00
N THR A 61 -12.56 24.64 -10.11
CA THR A 61 -13.56 23.62 -10.42
C THR A 61 -13.71 22.69 -9.21
N PRO A 62 -14.93 22.44 -8.72
CA PRO A 62 -15.15 21.54 -7.62
C PRO A 62 -14.58 20.17 -8.00
N LYS A 63 -13.69 19.63 -7.18
CA LYS A 63 -13.17 18.26 -7.41
C LYS A 63 -14.33 17.29 -7.29
N THR A 64 -14.76 16.72 -8.40
CA THR A 64 -15.79 15.68 -8.40
C THR A 64 -15.29 14.47 -7.61
N HIS A 65 -16.13 13.95 -6.72
CA HIS A 65 -15.81 12.76 -5.94
C HIS A 65 -15.67 11.54 -6.87
N ARG A 66 -14.63 10.72 -6.66
CA ARG A 66 -14.32 9.53 -7.45
C ARG A 66 -15.00 8.31 -6.84
N HIS A 67 -16.26 8.08 -7.22
CA HIS A 67 -17.05 6.94 -6.75
C HIS A 67 -16.51 5.58 -7.20
N ASP A 68 -15.83 5.53 -8.34
CA ASP A 68 -15.13 4.33 -8.82
C ASP A 68 -14.02 3.90 -7.84
N VAL A 69 -13.31 4.84 -7.23
CA VAL A 69 -12.30 4.54 -6.20
C VAL A 69 -12.96 3.99 -4.92
N ASP A 70 -14.16 4.47 -4.57
CA ASP A 70 -14.93 3.89 -3.46
C ASP A 70 -15.31 2.43 -3.76
N VAL A 71 -15.76 2.14 -4.99
CA VAL A 71 -16.05 0.76 -5.43
C VAL A 71 -14.80 -0.11 -5.34
N MET A 72 -13.67 0.35 -5.90
CA MET A 72 -12.40 -0.39 -5.83
C MET A 72 -12.01 -0.74 -4.40
N ARG A 73 -12.16 0.21 -3.47
CA ARG A 73 -11.85 0.02 -2.05
C ARG A 73 -12.74 -1.03 -1.38
N VAL A 74 -14.04 -0.97 -1.65
CA VAL A 74 -15.01 -1.94 -1.09
C VAL A 74 -14.76 -3.32 -1.67
N LEU A 75 -14.60 -3.43 -2.99
CA LEU A 75 -14.31 -4.71 -3.66
C LEU A 75 -13.00 -5.31 -3.15
N ALA A 76 -11.93 -4.52 -3.05
CA ALA A 76 -10.65 -5.01 -2.53
C ALA A 76 -10.79 -5.52 -1.08
N GLY A 77 -11.53 -4.79 -0.22
CA GLY A 77 -11.78 -5.24 1.16
C GLY A 77 -12.55 -6.56 1.23
N LEU A 78 -13.59 -6.73 0.42
CA LEU A 78 -14.34 -7.99 0.34
C LEU A 78 -13.49 -9.12 -0.25
N THR A 79 -12.69 -8.82 -1.28
CA THR A 79 -11.83 -9.82 -1.92
C THR A 79 -10.72 -10.29 -0.98
N VAL A 80 -10.18 -9.44 -0.09
CA VAL A 80 -9.25 -9.87 0.97
C VAL A 80 -9.91 -10.90 1.89
N MET A 81 -11.19 -10.69 2.26
CA MET A 81 -11.90 -11.68 3.10
C MET A 81 -12.07 -13.02 2.37
N ILE A 82 -12.33 -12.98 1.05
CA ILE A 82 -12.39 -14.19 0.20
C ILE A 82 -11.04 -14.91 0.21
N GLY A 83 -9.94 -14.21 -0.03
CA GLY A 83 -8.61 -14.81 -0.04
C GLY A 83 -8.21 -15.40 1.31
N HIS A 84 -8.35 -14.64 2.39
CA HIS A 84 -7.98 -15.15 3.71
C HIS A 84 -8.80 -16.39 4.11
N SER A 85 -10.10 -16.45 3.77
CA SER A 85 -10.89 -17.65 3.98
C SER A 85 -10.46 -18.80 3.07
N GLY A 86 -10.08 -18.51 1.82
CA GLY A 86 -9.48 -19.49 0.91
C GLY A 86 -8.18 -20.08 1.45
N GLY A 87 -7.29 -19.21 1.95
CA GLY A 87 -6.03 -19.63 2.58
C GLY A 87 -6.23 -20.57 3.78
N VAL A 88 -7.23 -20.31 4.61
CA VAL A 88 -7.59 -21.21 5.72
C VAL A 88 -8.03 -22.58 5.19
N LEU A 89 -8.86 -22.62 4.14
CA LEU A 89 -9.28 -23.88 3.55
C LEU A 89 -8.09 -24.69 3.00
N ILE A 90 -7.18 -24.04 2.28
CA ILE A 90 -5.97 -24.69 1.75
C ILE A 90 -5.14 -25.27 2.88
N GLY A 91 -4.96 -24.54 3.98
CA GLY A 91 -4.15 -24.98 5.11
C GLY A 91 -4.77 -26.10 5.96
N ARG A 92 -6.12 -26.25 5.93
CA ARG A 92 -6.87 -27.23 6.73
C ARG A 92 -7.29 -28.47 5.95
N SER A 93 -7.14 -28.49 4.65
CA SER A 93 -7.67 -29.55 3.78
C SER A 93 -6.55 -30.38 3.18
N ASP A 94 -6.83 -31.66 2.93
CA ASP A 94 -5.92 -32.53 2.18
C ASP A 94 -5.76 -32.05 0.73
N GLU A 95 -4.55 -32.13 0.22
CA GLU A 95 -4.22 -31.72 -1.16
C GLU A 95 -5.10 -32.49 -2.17
N GLY A 96 -5.74 -31.74 -3.04
CA GLY A 96 -6.64 -32.28 -4.07
C GLY A 96 -8.06 -32.53 -3.61
N SER A 97 -8.41 -32.32 -2.33
CA SER A 97 -9.80 -32.39 -1.86
C SER A 97 -10.66 -31.25 -2.41
N ASP A 98 -11.98 -31.39 -2.32
CA ASP A 98 -12.93 -30.36 -2.78
C ASP A 98 -12.76 -29.04 -2.02
N ALA A 99 -12.52 -29.10 -0.72
CA ALA A 99 -12.24 -27.90 0.10
C ALA A 99 -10.91 -27.24 -0.29
N TRP A 100 -9.87 -28.02 -0.58
CA TRP A 100 -8.59 -27.49 -1.06
C TRP A 100 -8.75 -26.76 -2.41
N TRP A 101 -9.48 -27.34 -3.35
CA TRP A 101 -9.77 -26.70 -4.64
C TRP A 101 -10.63 -25.45 -4.48
N LEU A 102 -11.63 -25.48 -3.58
CA LEU A 102 -12.44 -24.29 -3.27
C LEU A 102 -11.57 -23.16 -2.72
N GLY A 103 -10.61 -23.49 -1.85
CA GLY A 103 -9.63 -22.55 -1.33
C GLY A 103 -8.79 -21.91 -2.44
N HIS A 104 -8.23 -22.71 -3.35
CA HIS A 104 -7.45 -22.21 -4.49
C HIS A 104 -8.28 -21.38 -5.49
N LEU A 105 -9.55 -21.72 -5.70
CA LEU A 105 -10.44 -20.89 -6.52
C LEU A 105 -10.72 -19.53 -5.88
N ALA A 106 -10.86 -19.49 -4.55
CA ALA A 106 -11.02 -18.24 -3.81
C ALA A 106 -9.74 -17.39 -3.89
N GLU A 107 -8.57 -18.02 -3.73
CA GLU A 107 -7.28 -17.32 -3.86
C GLU A 107 -7.00 -16.85 -5.29
N ALA A 108 -7.36 -17.60 -6.32
CA ALA A 108 -7.07 -17.22 -7.72
C ALA A 108 -7.60 -15.84 -8.13
N VAL A 109 -8.64 -15.35 -7.47
CA VAL A 109 -9.23 -14.03 -7.74
C VAL A 109 -8.84 -12.97 -6.69
N ASN A 110 -8.06 -13.33 -5.66
CA ASN A 110 -7.77 -12.47 -4.53
C ASN A 110 -6.48 -11.60 -4.68
N PRO A 111 -5.36 -12.05 -5.27
CA PRO A 111 -4.06 -11.41 -5.06
C PRO A 111 -3.97 -9.94 -5.49
N TRP A 112 -4.90 -9.45 -6.33
CA TRP A 112 -4.97 -8.04 -6.71
C TRP A 112 -5.43 -7.10 -5.59
N ALA A 113 -6.05 -7.63 -4.54
CA ALA A 113 -6.74 -6.82 -3.53
C ALA A 113 -5.76 -5.99 -2.69
N VAL A 114 -4.66 -6.57 -2.21
CA VAL A 114 -3.62 -5.84 -1.46
C VAL A 114 -2.88 -4.84 -2.36
N PRO A 115 -2.41 -5.19 -3.57
CA PRO A 115 -1.92 -4.23 -4.54
C PRO A 115 -2.86 -3.06 -4.81
N MET A 116 -4.16 -3.30 -4.89
CA MET A 116 -5.17 -2.25 -5.09
C MET A 116 -5.13 -1.19 -3.99
N PHE A 117 -4.93 -1.57 -2.73
CA PHE A 117 -4.80 -0.59 -1.64
C PHE A 117 -3.56 0.27 -1.79
N PHE A 118 -2.41 -0.30 -2.21
CA PHE A 118 -1.23 0.49 -2.53
C PHE A 118 -1.46 1.41 -3.74
N MET A 119 -2.15 0.93 -4.77
CA MET A 119 -2.50 1.72 -5.95
C MET A 119 -3.42 2.89 -5.61
N ILE A 120 -4.46 2.67 -4.80
CA ILE A 120 -5.37 3.73 -4.31
C ILE A 120 -4.60 4.73 -3.44
N ALA A 121 -3.69 4.26 -2.57
CA ALA A 121 -2.85 5.11 -1.74
C ALA A 121 -1.96 6.02 -2.59
N GLY A 122 -1.32 5.45 -3.62
CA GLY A 122 -0.50 6.18 -4.59
C GLY A 122 -1.30 7.27 -5.31
N TRP A 123 -2.46 6.91 -5.84
CA TRP A 123 -3.35 7.90 -6.43
C TRP A 123 -3.75 9.00 -5.44
N ALA A 124 -4.12 8.63 -4.21
CA ALA A 124 -4.54 9.60 -3.21
C ALA A 124 -3.42 10.55 -2.77
N VAL A 125 -2.17 10.07 -2.71
CA VAL A 125 -1.00 10.89 -2.31
C VAL A 125 -0.47 11.73 -3.45
N LEU A 126 -0.39 11.16 -4.67
CA LEU A 126 0.30 11.80 -5.80
C LEU A 126 -0.64 12.64 -6.68
N ALA A 127 -1.91 12.22 -6.86
CA ALA A 127 -2.82 12.83 -7.83
C ALA A 127 -4.17 13.28 -7.24
N GLY A 128 -4.89 12.40 -6.56
CA GLY A 128 -6.29 12.62 -6.14
C GLY A 128 -6.43 13.67 -5.04
N ALA A 129 -5.75 13.47 -3.92
CA ALA A 129 -5.78 14.34 -2.75
C ALA A 129 -4.39 14.52 -2.13
N PRO A 130 -3.40 15.03 -2.88
CA PRO A 130 -2.04 15.19 -2.37
C PRO A 130 -2.01 16.09 -1.13
N PRO A 131 -1.14 15.80 -0.15
CA PRO A 131 -1.04 16.58 1.07
C PRO A 131 -0.70 18.04 0.73
N ARG A 132 -1.38 18.97 1.42
CA ARG A 132 -1.17 20.40 1.21
C ARG A 132 -0.22 21.02 2.21
N THR A 133 -0.15 20.44 3.40
CA THR A 133 0.69 20.90 4.53
C THR A 133 1.21 19.70 5.31
N GLU A 134 2.30 19.93 6.06
CA GLU A 134 2.88 18.95 6.97
C GLU A 134 1.84 18.43 7.97
N ALA A 135 1.03 19.32 8.58
CA ALA A 135 -0.03 18.93 9.51
C ALA A 135 -1.07 17.96 8.90
N LYS A 136 -1.44 18.17 7.63
CA LYS A 136 -2.35 17.26 6.92
C LYS A 136 -1.73 15.90 6.64
N MET A 137 -0.41 15.86 6.46
CA MET A 137 0.30 14.60 6.32
C MET A 137 0.39 13.86 7.65
N TRP A 138 0.68 14.54 8.75
CA TRP A 138 0.64 13.96 10.10
C TRP A 138 -0.75 13.38 10.42
N ASP A 139 -1.82 14.12 10.16
CA ASP A 139 -3.19 13.62 10.34
C ASP A 139 -3.47 12.36 9.51
N ARG A 140 -2.89 12.24 8.31
CA ARG A 140 -3.00 11.04 7.48
C ARG A 140 -2.25 9.85 8.08
N ILE A 141 -1.04 10.06 8.61
CA ILE A 141 -0.24 9.01 9.24
C ILE A 141 -0.92 8.51 10.51
N VAL A 142 -1.32 9.42 11.40
CA VAL A 142 -1.97 9.11 12.68
C VAL A 142 -3.25 8.28 12.49
N ARG A 143 -4.03 8.55 11.44
CA ARG A 143 -5.23 7.75 11.11
C ARG A 143 -4.96 6.28 10.77
N HIS A 144 -3.72 5.89 10.52
CA HIS A 144 -3.36 4.49 10.26
C HIS A 144 -2.54 3.91 11.41
N VAL A 145 -1.66 4.71 12.02
CA VAL A 145 -0.80 4.26 13.14
C VAL A 145 -1.60 4.01 14.41
N VAL A 146 -2.59 4.87 14.71
CA VAL A 146 -3.42 4.69 15.92
C VAL A 146 -4.27 3.42 15.85
N PRO A 147 -5.01 3.14 14.75
CA PRO A 147 -5.68 1.86 14.60
C PRO A 147 -4.73 0.67 14.60
N LEU A 148 -3.55 0.76 13.95
CA LEU A 148 -2.55 -0.30 14.01
C LEU A 148 -2.17 -0.63 15.45
N ALA A 149 -1.82 0.38 16.26
CA ALA A 149 -1.46 0.17 17.66
C ALA A 149 -2.63 -0.40 18.49
N ALA A 150 -3.84 0.13 18.30
CA ALA A 150 -5.03 -0.34 19.00
C ALA A 150 -5.33 -1.82 18.65
N TRP A 151 -5.31 -2.19 17.38
CA TRP A 151 -5.58 -3.55 16.93
C TRP A 151 -4.45 -4.52 17.30
N SER A 152 -3.19 -4.08 17.32
CA SER A 152 -2.09 -4.89 17.85
C SER A 152 -2.35 -5.29 19.31
N VAL A 153 -2.78 -4.33 20.14
CA VAL A 153 -3.16 -4.62 21.54
C VAL A 153 -4.39 -5.55 21.61
N ILE A 154 -5.44 -5.25 20.82
CA ILE A 154 -6.68 -6.03 20.82
C ILE A 154 -6.41 -7.48 20.40
N PHE A 155 -5.61 -7.72 19.36
CA PHE A 155 -5.29 -9.07 18.91
C PHE A 155 -4.39 -9.81 19.89
N VAL A 156 -3.35 -9.18 20.44
CA VAL A 156 -2.52 -9.80 21.47
C VAL A 156 -3.34 -10.20 22.68
N LEU A 157 -4.23 -9.33 23.17
CA LEU A 157 -5.09 -9.64 24.32
C LEU A 157 -6.17 -10.67 23.94
N GLY A 158 -6.77 -10.56 22.76
CA GLY A 158 -7.82 -11.45 22.28
C GLY A 158 -7.35 -12.88 22.11
N PHE A 159 -6.22 -13.08 21.43
CA PHE A 159 -5.64 -14.43 21.27
C PHE A 159 -5.20 -15.01 22.61
N ASN A 160 -4.64 -14.20 23.52
CA ASN A 160 -4.30 -14.65 24.88
C ASN A 160 -5.50 -15.11 25.72
N LEU A 161 -6.70 -14.59 25.45
CA LEU A 161 -7.91 -15.03 26.15
C LEU A 161 -8.44 -16.38 25.64
N PHE A 162 -8.10 -16.76 24.40
CA PHE A 162 -8.64 -17.93 23.72
C PHE A 162 -7.60 -19.06 23.54
N ASP A 163 -6.31 -18.74 23.68
CA ASP A 163 -5.23 -19.71 23.59
C ASP A 163 -4.74 -20.09 24.99
N THR A 164 -4.59 -21.39 25.23
CA THR A 164 -4.22 -21.95 26.55
C THR A 164 -2.72 -22.05 26.78
N ASP A 165 -1.92 -21.74 25.75
CA ASP A 165 -0.47 -21.74 25.85
C ASP A 165 0.01 -20.52 26.64
N GLU A 166 1.09 -20.67 27.42
CA GLU A 166 1.66 -19.62 28.28
C GLU A 166 2.14 -18.43 27.44
N VAL A 167 1.23 -17.50 27.14
CA VAL A 167 1.53 -16.32 26.32
C VAL A 167 2.06 -15.20 27.21
N ASN A 168 3.25 -14.71 26.89
CA ASN A 168 3.82 -13.55 27.56
C ASN A 168 3.34 -12.26 26.90
N VAL A 169 2.21 -11.72 27.36
CA VAL A 169 1.58 -10.51 26.81
C VAL A 169 2.57 -9.34 26.62
N ARG A 170 3.50 -9.14 27.58
CA ARG A 170 4.49 -8.06 27.48
C ARG A 170 5.47 -8.30 26.34
N HIS A 171 5.92 -9.53 26.19
CA HIS A 171 6.82 -9.93 25.13
C HIS A 171 6.14 -9.80 23.76
N ASP A 172 4.90 -10.26 23.62
CA ASP A 172 4.17 -10.21 22.36
C ASP A 172 3.77 -8.78 21.97
N LEU A 173 3.42 -7.93 22.92
CA LEU A 173 3.24 -6.50 22.66
C LEU A 173 4.53 -5.81 22.21
N ALA A 174 5.66 -6.14 22.81
CA ALA A 174 6.96 -5.59 22.40
C ALA A 174 7.33 -6.07 20.98
N ARG A 175 7.16 -7.37 20.71
CA ARG A 175 7.43 -7.96 19.39
C ARG A 175 6.46 -7.46 18.33
N SER A 176 5.20 -7.21 18.65
CA SER A 176 4.23 -6.66 17.70
C SER A 176 4.62 -5.28 17.18
N PHE A 177 5.45 -4.52 17.92
CA PHE A 177 6.01 -3.27 17.40
C PHE A 177 7.09 -3.50 16.33
N LEU A 178 7.85 -4.57 16.44
CA LEU A 178 8.97 -4.91 15.54
C LEU A 178 8.51 -5.77 14.35
N GLU A 179 7.72 -6.80 14.65
CA GLU A 179 7.33 -7.85 13.72
C GLU A 179 5.97 -7.57 13.09
N ALA A 180 5.98 -7.23 11.81
CA ALA A 180 4.76 -7.06 11.05
C ALA A 180 3.98 -8.39 11.00
N GLY A 181 2.70 -8.34 11.38
CA GLY A 181 1.84 -9.52 11.37
C GLY A 181 1.91 -10.41 12.62
N ARG A 182 2.77 -10.10 13.61
CA ARG A 182 2.85 -10.89 14.83
C ARG A 182 1.55 -10.92 15.65
N PRO A 183 0.86 -9.77 15.87
CA PRO A 183 -0.42 -9.82 16.59
C PRO A 183 -1.53 -10.42 15.73
N ALA A 184 -1.53 -10.17 14.43
CA ALA A 184 -2.40 -10.77 13.44
C ALA A 184 -1.79 -10.59 12.05
N PHE A 185 -1.71 -11.66 11.28
CA PHE A 185 -0.95 -11.72 10.02
C PHE A 185 -1.30 -10.59 9.02
N HIS A 186 -2.57 -10.20 8.90
CA HIS A 186 -3.02 -9.17 7.95
C HIS A 186 -2.53 -7.75 8.27
N LEU A 187 -2.07 -7.47 9.50
CA LEU A 187 -1.56 -6.16 9.88
C LEU A 187 -0.24 -5.79 9.19
N TRP A 188 0.50 -6.77 8.61
CA TRP A 188 1.74 -6.51 7.88
C TRP A 188 1.61 -5.40 6.83
N TYR A 189 0.42 -5.29 6.22
CA TYR A 189 0.13 -4.26 5.23
C TYR A 189 0.37 -2.84 5.75
N LEU A 190 0.00 -2.55 7.01
CA LEU A 190 0.15 -1.23 7.60
C LEU A 190 1.62 -0.88 7.90
N TYR A 191 2.45 -1.88 8.23
CA TYR A 191 3.89 -1.70 8.44
C TYR A 191 4.62 -1.31 7.15
N ALA A 192 4.11 -1.71 6.00
CA ALA A 192 4.61 -1.28 4.69
C ALA A 192 3.93 0.02 4.21
N TYR A 193 2.64 0.15 4.44
CA TYR A 193 1.83 1.28 3.99
C TYR A 193 2.26 2.61 4.62
N VAL A 194 2.50 2.63 5.95
CA VAL A 194 2.84 3.86 6.68
C VAL A 194 4.18 4.45 6.21
N PRO A 195 5.29 3.70 6.15
CA PRO A 195 6.54 4.22 5.59
C PRO A 195 6.39 4.72 4.15
N LEU A 196 5.65 3.97 3.32
CA LEU A 196 5.44 4.31 1.92
C LEU A 196 4.74 5.66 1.75
N ILE A 197 3.59 5.87 2.42
CA ILE A 197 2.88 7.16 2.35
C ILE A 197 3.67 8.30 2.98
N LEU A 198 4.47 8.02 4.00
CA LEU A 198 5.33 9.00 4.67
C LEU A 198 6.40 9.52 3.72
N VAL A 199 7.12 8.62 3.04
CA VAL A 199 8.16 8.98 2.06
C VAL A 199 7.56 9.79 0.91
N PHE A 200 6.55 9.24 0.22
CA PHE A 200 5.97 9.91 -0.93
C PHE A 200 5.20 11.19 -0.56
N GLY A 201 4.53 11.23 0.59
CA GLY A 201 3.88 12.43 1.08
C GLY A 201 4.87 13.54 1.40
N THR A 202 6.03 13.21 1.97
CA THR A 202 7.13 14.15 2.22
C THR A 202 7.72 14.69 0.91
N LEU A 203 7.97 13.82 -0.07
CA LEU A 203 8.44 14.22 -1.40
C LEU A 203 7.46 15.17 -2.09
N VAL A 204 6.14 14.92 -2.00
CA VAL A 204 5.11 15.82 -2.54
C VAL A 204 5.16 17.20 -1.87
N LEU A 205 5.39 17.26 -0.56
CA LEU A 205 5.50 18.52 0.16
C LEU A 205 6.77 19.31 -0.25
N PHE A 206 7.91 18.63 -0.42
CA PHE A 206 9.13 19.25 -0.97
C PHE A 206 8.91 19.77 -2.39
N TRP A 207 8.28 18.98 -3.24
CA TRP A 207 7.94 19.38 -4.61
C TRP A 207 7.09 20.66 -4.65
N LYS A 208 6.23 20.85 -3.65
CA LYS A 208 5.42 22.07 -3.48
C LYS A 208 6.18 23.24 -2.82
N GLY A 209 7.47 23.15 -2.69
CA GLY A 209 8.32 24.19 -2.09
C GLY A 209 8.24 24.29 -0.57
N GLN A 210 7.60 23.35 0.11
CA GLN A 210 7.59 23.31 1.57
C GLN A 210 8.88 22.70 2.12
N ARG A 211 9.07 22.85 3.43
CA ARG A 211 10.26 22.33 4.14
C ARG A 211 9.83 21.45 5.32
N PRO A 212 9.21 20.26 5.09
CA PRO A 212 8.68 19.40 6.14
C PRO A 212 9.80 18.57 6.80
N TRP A 213 10.76 19.24 7.45
CA TRP A 213 11.97 18.57 7.97
C TRP A 213 11.66 17.48 9.01
N LYS A 214 10.65 17.66 9.87
CA LYS A 214 10.26 16.62 10.86
C LYS A 214 9.75 15.35 10.18
N LEU A 215 8.90 15.51 9.17
CA LEU A 215 8.45 14.37 8.35
C LEU A 215 9.59 13.74 7.56
N ALA A 216 10.46 14.57 6.99
CA ALA A 216 11.62 14.10 6.23
C ALA A 216 12.57 13.27 7.10
N THR A 217 12.87 13.75 8.31
CA THR A 217 13.68 12.99 9.27
C THR A 217 13.04 11.65 9.60
N LEU A 218 11.73 11.64 9.93
CA LEU A 218 11.02 10.39 10.21
C LEU A 218 11.00 9.47 8.98
N ALA A 219 10.78 10.02 7.78
CA ALA A 219 10.79 9.25 6.53
C ALA A 219 12.16 8.59 6.28
N VAL A 220 13.25 9.33 6.46
CA VAL A 220 14.63 8.81 6.30
C VAL A 220 14.94 7.75 7.36
N VAL A 221 14.60 8.00 8.62
CA VAL A 221 14.82 7.02 9.70
C VAL A 221 14.03 5.75 9.44
N LEU A 222 12.75 5.87 9.12
CA LEU A 222 11.88 4.71 8.94
C LEU A 222 12.17 3.95 7.62
N ALA A 223 12.41 4.64 6.51
CA ALA A 223 12.85 3.98 5.28
C ALA A 223 14.26 3.40 5.40
N GLY A 224 15.17 4.12 6.05
CA GLY A 224 16.53 3.64 6.29
C GLY A 224 16.60 2.49 7.28
N SER A 225 15.57 2.31 8.12
CA SER A 225 15.52 1.20 9.09
C SER A 225 15.55 -0.17 8.42
N THR A 226 15.12 -0.28 7.18
CA THR A 226 15.24 -1.52 6.39
C THR A 226 16.70 -1.94 6.19
N VAL A 227 17.64 -1.02 6.30
CA VAL A 227 19.09 -1.27 6.15
C VAL A 227 19.76 -1.47 7.50
N TRP A 228 19.54 -0.56 8.46
CA TRP A 228 20.28 -0.57 9.72
C TRP A 228 19.65 -1.45 10.81
N ALA A 229 18.34 -1.68 10.79
CA ALA A 229 17.70 -2.42 11.87
C ALA A 229 18.06 -3.91 11.89
N PRO A 230 18.13 -4.65 10.76
CA PRO A 230 18.64 -6.02 10.75
C PRO A 230 20.04 -6.13 11.35
N PHE A 231 20.94 -5.21 10.99
CA PHE A 231 22.28 -5.16 11.56
C PHE A 231 22.27 -4.87 13.08
N ALA A 232 21.44 -3.95 13.54
CA ALA A 232 21.31 -3.66 14.96
C ALA A 232 20.72 -4.84 15.76
N LEU A 233 19.76 -5.58 15.17
CA LEU A 233 19.18 -6.78 15.76
C LEU A 233 20.23 -7.91 15.86
N GLU A 234 21.06 -8.10 14.83
CA GLU A 234 22.16 -9.05 14.87
C GLU A 234 23.13 -8.77 16.00
N LEU A 235 23.51 -7.49 16.21
CA LEU A 235 24.43 -7.08 17.29
C LEU A 235 23.92 -7.42 18.70
N ILE A 236 22.59 -7.46 18.89
CA ILE A 236 21.97 -7.83 20.17
C ILE A 236 21.54 -9.30 20.23
N GLY A 237 21.93 -10.10 19.26
CA GLY A 237 21.62 -11.54 19.18
C GLY A 237 20.13 -11.84 18.90
N SER A 238 19.41 -10.90 18.29
CA SER A 238 18.02 -11.08 17.86
C SER A 238 17.94 -11.48 16.38
N ASP A 239 16.78 -12.01 15.99
CA ASP A 239 16.51 -12.35 14.61
C ASP A 239 16.52 -11.09 13.72
N GLN A 240 17.40 -11.09 12.70
CA GLN A 240 17.55 -9.99 11.75
C GLN A 240 16.26 -9.70 10.99
N ASP A 241 15.44 -10.74 10.75
CA ASP A 241 14.17 -10.64 10.06
C ASP A 241 13.01 -10.14 10.94
N ALA A 242 13.25 -9.89 12.23
CA ALA A 242 12.21 -9.39 13.14
C ALA A 242 11.74 -7.97 12.77
N TRP A 243 12.61 -7.13 12.18
CA TRP A 243 12.23 -5.78 11.76
C TRP A 243 11.44 -5.80 10.47
N LYS A 244 10.16 -5.46 10.53
CA LYS A 244 9.25 -5.47 9.35
C LYS A 244 8.71 -4.09 8.96
N TRP A 245 9.14 -3.01 9.60
CA TRP A 245 8.82 -1.66 9.15
C TRP A 245 9.59 -1.33 7.87
N GLY A 246 8.87 -1.09 6.79
CA GLY A 246 9.47 -0.76 5.51
C GLY A 246 8.62 -1.23 4.34
N PHE A 247 9.10 -0.98 3.14
CA PHE A 247 8.41 -1.40 1.92
C PHE A 247 9.40 -1.97 0.91
N ALA A 248 8.94 -2.96 0.16
CA ALA A 248 9.67 -3.56 -0.94
C ALA A 248 9.43 -2.81 -2.25
N THR A 249 10.28 -3.06 -3.25
CA THR A 249 10.22 -2.42 -4.57
C THR A 249 8.85 -2.60 -5.25
N TYR A 250 8.23 -3.78 -5.15
CA TYR A 250 6.93 -4.03 -5.77
C TYR A 250 5.83 -3.11 -5.23
N GLN A 251 5.86 -2.76 -3.94
CA GLN A 251 4.89 -1.84 -3.33
C GLN A 251 5.05 -0.42 -3.88
N VAL A 252 6.30 0.03 -4.12
CA VAL A 252 6.58 1.30 -4.81
C VAL A 252 6.03 1.27 -6.25
N VAL A 253 6.21 0.16 -6.96
CA VAL A 253 5.67 -0.02 -8.31
C VAL A 253 4.13 0.06 -8.29
N TYR A 254 3.46 -0.67 -7.42
CA TYR A 254 1.98 -0.57 -7.29
C TYR A 254 1.53 0.84 -6.94
N PHE A 255 2.21 1.49 -6.01
CA PHE A 255 1.88 2.85 -5.58
C PHE A 255 1.97 3.84 -6.74
N THR A 256 3.06 3.82 -7.52
CA THR A 256 3.30 4.75 -8.63
C THR A 256 2.47 4.41 -9.86
N VAL A 257 2.43 3.14 -10.26
CA VAL A 257 1.59 2.67 -11.39
C VAL A 257 0.11 2.91 -11.08
N GLY A 258 -0.32 2.63 -9.85
CA GLY A 258 -1.69 2.90 -9.41
C GLY A 258 -2.05 4.37 -9.48
N ALA A 259 -1.13 5.28 -9.09
CA ALA A 259 -1.35 6.71 -9.24
C ALA A 259 -1.61 7.08 -10.70
N PHE A 260 -0.82 6.55 -11.63
CA PHE A 260 -0.96 6.80 -13.06
C PHE A 260 -2.26 6.17 -13.61
N VAL A 261 -2.47 4.87 -13.41
CA VAL A 261 -3.60 4.13 -14.00
C VAL A 261 -4.94 4.65 -13.47
N ILE A 262 -5.08 4.88 -12.16
CA ILE A 262 -6.32 5.41 -11.58
C ILE A 262 -6.55 6.87 -12.04
N HIS A 263 -5.48 7.68 -12.18
CA HIS A 263 -5.61 9.06 -12.67
C HIS A 263 -6.16 9.10 -14.09
N HIS A 264 -5.62 8.27 -14.97
CA HIS A 264 -5.98 8.21 -16.39
C HIS A 264 -7.05 7.16 -16.73
N ALA A 265 -7.69 6.53 -15.74
CA ALA A 265 -8.61 5.41 -15.95
C ALA A 265 -9.79 5.75 -16.88
N TYR A 266 -10.21 7.02 -16.94
CA TYR A 266 -11.29 7.47 -17.85
C TYR A 266 -10.79 7.74 -19.28
N GLU A 267 -9.50 7.93 -19.46
CA GLU A 267 -8.85 8.14 -20.78
C GLU A 267 -8.42 6.81 -21.39
N LEU A 268 -7.93 5.88 -20.54
CA LEU A 268 -7.52 4.54 -20.93
C LEU A 268 -8.75 3.67 -21.20
N ARG A 269 -9.09 3.47 -22.47
CA ARG A 269 -10.30 2.73 -22.87
C ARG A 269 -10.01 1.56 -23.82
N PRO A 270 -9.18 0.56 -23.43
CA PRO A 270 -9.04 -0.65 -24.22
C PRO A 270 -10.41 -1.37 -24.30
N PRO A 271 -10.68 -2.19 -25.32
CA PRO A 271 -11.94 -2.95 -25.44
C PRO A 271 -12.24 -3.75 -24.15
N ILE A 272 -13.51 -3.86 -23.76
CA ILE A 272 -13.89 -4.56 -22.51
C ILE A 272 -13.44 -6.03 -22.56
N TRP A 273 -13.58 -6.67 -23.71
CA TRP A 273 -13.17 -8.07 -23.87
C TRP A 273 -11.68 -8.29 -23.60
N THR A 274 -10.80 -7.34 -23.94
CA THR A 274 -9.37 -7.45 -23.62
C THR A 274 -9.11 -7.38 -22.11
N LEU A 275 -9.88 -6.57 -21.39
CA LEU A 275 -9.78 -6.49 -19.93
C LEU A 275 -10.33 -7.76 -19.27
N CYS A 276 -11.45 -8.29 -19.76
CA CYS A 276 -11.99 -9.56 -19.28
C CYS A 276 -11.04 -10.72 -19.59
N LEU A 277 -10.41 -10.73 -20.77
CA LEU A 277 -9.40 -11.72 -21.13
C LEU A 277 -8.17 -11.61 -20.25
N LEU A 278 -7.65 -10.39 -20.03
CA LEU A 278 -6.52 -10.16 -19.16
C LEU A 278 -6.81 -10.64 -17.72
N PHE A 279 -8.01 -10.33 -17.20
CA PHE A 279 -8.44 -10.81 -15.89
C PHE A 279 -8.49 -12.34 -15.85
N ALA A 280 -9.16 -12.97 -16.82
CA ALA A 280 -9.32 -14.42 -16.87
C ALA A 280 -7.96 -15.16 -17.00
N VAL A 281 -7.10 -14.71 -17.91
CA VAL A 281 -5.76 -15.29 -18.10
C VAL A 281 -4.92 -15.12 -16.84
N SER A 282 -4.98 -13.96 -16.20
CA SER A 282 -4.24 -13.72 -14.96
C SER A 282 -4.78 -14.58 -13.82
N ALA A 283 -6.11 -14.69 -13.63
CA ALA A 283 -6.70 -15.50 -12.58
C ALA A 283 -6.41 -17.01 -12.77
N LEU A 284 -6.54 -17.50 -14.00
CA LEU A 284 -6.19 -18.89 -14.34
C LEU A 284 -4.67 -19.13 -14.16
N GLY A 285 -3.86 -18.15 -14.50
CA GLY A 285 -2.42 -18.19 -14.26
C GLY A 285 -2.06 -18.26 -12.79
N VAL A 286 -2.74 -17.48 -11.93
CA VAL A 286 -2.59 -17.56 -10.48
C VAL A 286 -3.01 -18.92 -9.95
N LEU A 287 -4.19 -19.42 -10.33
CA LEU A 287 -4.68 -20.74 -9.95
C LEU A 287 -3.68 -21.85 -10.32
N TRP A 288 -3.16 -21.82 -11.55
CA TRP A 288 -2.15 -22.76 -12.01
C TRP A 288 -0.85 -22.66 -11.21
N TRP A 289 -0.40 -21.40 -10.93
CA TRP A 289 0.84 -21.16 -10.19
C TRP A 289 0.74 -21.69 -8.76
N GLU A 290 -0.29 -21.32 -8.03
CA GLU A 290 -0.47 -21.67 -6.62
C GLU A 290 -0.73 -23.18 -6.42
N SER A 291 -1.50 -23.80 -7.33
CA SER A 291 -1.78 -25.24 -7.23
C SER A 291 -0.62 -26.12 -7.71
N ARG A 292 0.41 -25.60 -8.38
CA ARG A 292 1.48 -26.40 -9.02
C ARG A 292 2.89 -25.99 -8.69
N ARG A 293 3.11 -24.76 -8.23
CA ARG A 293 4.45 -24.20 -8.02
C ARG A 293 4.70 -23.81 -6.56
N SER A 294 4.03 -22.79 -6.10
CA SER A 294 4.20 -22.26 -4.74
C SER A 294 2.96 -21.49 -4.30
N TYR A 295 2.50 -21.75 -3.10
CA TYR A 295 1.46 -21.01 -2.41
C TYR A 295 2.04 -20.33 -1.16
N PRO A 296 1.68 -19.07 -0.90
CA PRO A 296 0.97 -18.13 -1.78
C PRO A 296 1.86 -17.62 -2.93
N ILE A 297 1.22 -17.12 -4.01
CA ILE A 297 1.93 -16.44 -5.10
C ILE A 297 2.55 -15.12 -4.60
N GLU A 298 3.78 -14.84 -5.03
CA GLU A 298 4.46 -13.59 -4.63
C GLU A 298 3.75 -12.35 -5.21
N ASN A 299 3.55 -11.33 -4.37
CA ASN A 299 2.93 -10.07 -4.79
C ASN A 299 3.64 -9.33 -5.95
N ALA A 300 4.91 -9.64 -6.22
CA ALA A 300 5.66 -9.10 -7.36
C ALA A 300 5.34 -9.79 -8.69
N ASN A 301 4.52 -10.85 -8.71
CA ASN A 301 4.23 -11.61 -9.90
C ASN A 301 3.43 -10.78 -10.94
N PRO A 302 3.80 -10.78 -12.24
CA PRO A 302 3.11 -10.03 -13.28
C PRO A 302 1.62 -10.35 -13.44
N LEU A 303 1.19 -11.56 -13.12
CA LEU A 303 -0.22 -11.96 -13.16
C LEU A 303 -1.07 -11.10 -12.21
N ILE A 304 -0.53 -10.75 -11.05
CA ILE A 304 -1.22 -9.90 -10.07
C ILE A 304 -1.36 -8.46 -10.59
N ILE A 305 -0.35 -7.95 -11.28
CA ILE A 305 -0.42 -6.64 -11.94
C ILE A 305 -1.54 -6.65 -13.01
N GLY A 306 -1.61 -7.71 -13.79
CA GLY A 306 -2.66 -7.91 -14.80
C GLY A 306 -4.06 -7.89 -14.18
N LEU A 307 -4.27 -8.63 -13.08
CA LEU A 307 -5.52 -8.61 -12.30
C LEU A 307 -5.86 -7.19 -11.82
N ALA A 308 -4.91 -6.51 -11.15
CA ALA A 308 -5.15 -5.20 -10.58
C ALA A 308 -5.51 -4.14 -11.64
N ILE A 309 -4.77 -4.08 -12.74
CA ILE A 309 -5.03 -3.14 -13.86
C ILE A 309 -6.39 -3.43 -14.50
N SER A 310 -6.71 -4.71 -14.76
CA SER A 310 -7.99 -5.08 -15.36
C SER A 310 -9.17 -4.65 -14.48
N VAL A 311 -9.08 -4.87 -13.15
CA VAL A 311 -10.12 -4.46 -12.20
C VAL A 311 -10.27 -2.94 -12.16
N ILE A 312 -9.17 -2.16 -12.10
CA ILE A 312 -9.24 -0.69 -12.11
C ILE A 312 -9.97 -0.20 -13.35
N LEU A 313 -9.57 -0.69 -14.53
CA LEU A 313 -10.12 -0.23 -15.80
C LEU A 313 -11.55 -0.71 -16.02
N LEU A 314 -11.94 -1.89 -15.56
CA LEU A 314 -13.33 -2.37 -15.59
C LEU A 314 -14.22 -1.56 -14.65
N VAL A 315 -13.81 -1.37 -13.40
CA VAL A 315 -14.60 -0.62 -12.40
C VAL A 315 -14.77 0.83 -12.83
N SER A 316 -13.75 1.47 -13.41
CA SER A 316 -13.84 2.86 -13.88
C SER A 316 -14.89 3.08 -14.98
N ARG A 317 -15.37 2.02 -15.62
CA ARG A 317 -16.40 2.07 -16.69
C ARG A 317 -17.81 1.86 -16.18
N ILE A 318 -17.98 1.42 -14.94
CA ILE A 318 -19.29 1.16 -14.35
C ILE A 318 -20.00 2.49 -14.14
N ARG A 319 -21.16 2.66 -14.77
CA ARG A 319 -22.03 3.79 -14.53
C ARG A 319 -22.95 3.49 -13.35
N LEU A 320 -22.65 4.08 -12.21
CA LEU A 320 -23.43 3.89 -11.00
C LEU A 320 -24.62 4.87 -10.93
N GLY A 321 -25.79 4.37 -10.57
CA GLY A 321 -26.93 5.21 -10.18
C GLY A 321 -26.67 5.88 -8.81
N GLU A 322 -27.37 6.97 -8.51
CA GLU A 322 -27.13 7.77 -7.30
C GLU A 322 -27.28 6.98 -5.99
N ARG A 323 -28.22 6.05 -5.91
CA ARG A 323 -28.38 5.16 -4.74
C ARG A 323 -27.15 4.27 -4.55
N THR A 324 -26.66 3.66 -5.62
CA THR A 324 -25.48 2.78 -5.61
C THR A 324 -24.20 3.56 -5.25
N LYS A 325 -24.02 4.76 -5.79
CA LYS A 325 -22.92 5.66 -5.40
C LYS A 325 -22.92 5.91 -3.89
N LYS A 326 -24.09 6.28 -3.33
CA LYS A 326 -24.24 6.53 -1.89
C LYS A 326 -23.91 5.29 -1.06
N VAL A 327 -24.34 4.11 -1.48
CA VAL A 327 -24.03 2.84 -0.80
C VAL A 327 -22.53 2.59 -0.78
N PHE A 328 -21.86 2.60 -1.95
CA PHE A 328 -20.41 2.35 -2.02
C PHE A 328 -19.60 3.41 -1.27
N THR A 329 -19.96 4.70 -1.35
CA THR A 329 -19.29 5.74 -0.57
C THR A 329 -19.45 5.50 0.93
N THR A 330 -20.63 5.09 1.38
CA THR A 330 -20.85 4.74 2.78
C THR A 330 -20.03 3.52 3.19
N MET A 331 -20.06 2.43 2.42
CA MET A 331 -19.27 1.24 2.67
C MET A 331 -17.75 1.53 2.66
N ALA A 332 -17.27 2.33 1.70
CA ALA A 332 -15.87 2.73 1.62
C ALA A 332 -15.37 3.45 2.88
N THR A 333 -16.25 4.17 3.59
CA THR A 333 -15.90 4.80 4.88
C THR A 333 -15.72 3.79 6.01
N ALA A 334 -16.28 2.59 5.91
CA ALA A 334 -16.17 1.51 6.89
C ALA A 334 -15.18 0.43 6.49
N SER A 335 -14.68 0.43 5.24
CA SER A 335 -13.83 -0.64 4.70
C SER A 335 -12.55 -0.85 5.49
N PHE A 336 -11.93 0.22 6.00
CA PHE A 336 -10.69 0.08 6.77
C PHE A 336 -10.93 -0.61 8.11
N GLY A 337 -11.97 -0.22 8.85
CA GLY A 337 -12.31 -0.88 10.09
C GLY A 337 -12.78 -2.33 9.87
N ALA A 338 -13.57 -2.57 8.81
CA ALA A 338 -13.98 -3.92 8.44
C ALA A 338 -12.77 -4.81 8.11
N PHE A 339 -11.77 -4.27 7.39
CA PHE A 339 -10.49 -4.95 7.14
C PHE A 339 -9.74 -5.28 8.44
N LEU A 340 -9.76 -4.40 9.44
CA LEU A 340 -9.03 -4.64 10.68
C LEU A 340 -9.68 -5.73 11.55
N VAL A 341 -11.01 -5.83 11.56
CA VAL A 341 -11.72 -6.76 12.47
C VAL A 341 -12.00 -8.13 11.87
N HIS A 342 -11.99 -8.29 10.53
CA HIS A 342 -12.47 -9.52 9.89
C HIS A 342 -11.75 -10.79 10.33
N VAL A 343 -10.47 -10.68 10.74
CA VAL A 343 -9.68 -11.84 11.16
C VAL A 343 -10.24 -12.52 12.42
N PHE A 344 -10.91 -11.78 13.32
CA PHE A 344 -11.64 -12.43 14.42
C PHE A 344 -12.77 -13.33 13.93
N PHE A 345 -13.49 -12.90 12.90
CA PHE A 345 -14.56 -13.71 12.31
C PHE A 345 -14.02 -14.81 11.42
N LEU A 346 -12.86 -14.56 10.77
CA LEU A 346 -12.15 -15.58 10.02
C LEU A 346 -11.80 -16.77 10.93
N GLU A 347 -11.15 -16.48 12.06
CA GLU A 347 -10.80 -17.47 13.08
C GLU A 347 -12.02 -18.23 13.59
N LEU A 348 -13.08 -17.49 13.98
CA LEU A 348 -14.29 -18.11 14.50
C LEU A 348 -15.00 -18.96 13.46
N PHE A 349 -15.12 -18.52 12.22
CA PHE A 349 -15.97 -19.15 11.22
C PHE A 349 -15.23 -20.22 10.42
N PHE A 350 -14.05 -19.91 9.93
CA PHE A 350 -13.34 -20.78 9.00
C PHE A 350 -12.35 -21.70 9.71
N GLU A 351 -11.77 -21.29 10.84
CA GLU A 351 -10.92 -22.18 11.63
C GLU A 351 -11.71 -23.13 12.53
N ARG A 352 -12.87 -22.71 13.07
CA ARG A 352 -13.60 -23.49 14.10
C ARG A 352 -14.92 -24.07 13.65
N LEU A 353 -15.68 -23.42 12.76
CA LEU A 353 -17.04 -23.83 12.40
C LEU A 353 -17.15 -24.44 11.00
N PHE A 354 -16.20 -24.17 10.10
CA PHE A 354 -16.23 -24.69 8.75
C PHE A 354 -15.85 -26.17 8.73
N ASP A 355 -16.72 -27.01 8.16
CA ASP A 355 -16.49 -28.45 7.97
C ASP A 355 -15.85 -28.69 6.61
N VAL A 356 -14.55 -29.00 6.58
CA VAL A 356 -13.76 -29.23 5.35
C VAL A 356 -14.09 -30.57 4.68
N ASP A 357 -14.69 -31.50 5.41
CA ASP A 357 -15.03 -32.86 4.94
C ASP A 357 -16.48 -32.95 4.43
N ALA A 358 -17.21 -31.84 4.44
CA ALA A 358 -18.58 -31.79 3.97
C ALA A 358 -18.71 -32.10 2.47
N ALA A 359 -19.89 -32.57 2.04
CA ALA A 359 -20.15 -32.78 0.61
C ALA A 359 -19.97 -31.48 -0.22
N PRO A 360 -19.53 -31.58 -1.51
CA PRO A 360 -19.13 -30.42 -2.30
C PRO A 360 -20.16 -29.27 -2.37
N VAL A 361 -21.44 -29.61 -2.48
CA VAL A 361 -22.52 -28.59 -2.48
C VAL A 361 -22.61 -27.89 -1.12
N LEU A 362 -22.47 -28.64 -0.02
CA LEU A 362 -22.52 -28.10 1.33
C LEU A 362 -21.30 -27.25 1.64
N LEU A 363 -20.10 -27.63 1.14
CA LEU A 363 -18.88 -26.81 1.22
C LEU A 363 -19.11 -25.43 0.62
N VAL A 364 -19.67 -25.35 -0.60
CA VAL A 364 -19.95 -24.06 -1.27
C VAL A 364 -20.98 -23.25 -0.49
N ILE A 365 -22.05 -23.88 0.01
CA ILE A 365 -23.09 -23.19 0.78
C ILE A 365 -22.51 -22.65 2.09
N GLN A 366 -21.74 -23.46 2.84
CA GLN A 366 -21.07 -23.02 4.06
C GLN A 366 -20.11 -21.89 3.79
N TYR A 367 -19.26 -22.03 2.75
CA TYR A 367 -18.29 -21.01 2.38
C TYR A 367 -18.96 -19.66 2.11
N LEU A 368 -19.96 -19.63 1.22
CA LEU A 368 -20.66 -18.41 0.87
C LEU A 368 -21.46 -17.83 2.05
N GLY A 369 -22.08 -18.68 2.86
CA GLY A 369 -22.85 -18.28 4.04
C GLY A 369 -21.97 -17.65 5.11
N LEU A 370 -20.86 -18.30 5.48
CA LEU A 370 -19.93 -17.80 6.49
C LEU A 370 -19.17 -16.56 5.99
N LEU A 371 -18.80 -16.52 4.71
CA LEU A 371 -18.18 -15.35 4.10
C LEU A 371 -19.12 -14.13 4.13
N ALA A 372 -20.38 -14.32 3.76
CA ALA A 372 -21.38 -13.25 3.82
C ALA A 372 -21.60 -12.77 5.27
N LEU A 373 -21.66 -13.68 6.24
CA LEU A 373 -21.79 -13.37 7.65
C LEU A 373 -20.56 -12.61 8.17
N MET A 374 -19.34 -13.07 7.84
CA MET A 374 -18.09 -12.40 8.17
C MET A 374 -18.06 -10.96 7.63
N ALA A 375 -18.41 -10.78 6.36
CA ALA A 375 -18.47 -9.46 5.74
C ALA A 375 -19.53 -8.58 6.44
N ALA A 376 -20.73 -9.09 6.67
CA ALA A 376 -21.83 -8.35 7.31
C ALA A 376 -21.46 -7.90 8.74
N LEU A 377 -20.85 -8.78 9.54
CA LEU A 377 -20.43 -8.45 10.91
C LEU A 377 -19.27 -7.48 10.93
N SER A 378 -18.27 -7.66 10.05
CA SER A 378 -17.11 -6.77 9.95
C SER A 378 -17.52 -5.34 9.58
N TYR A 379 -18.34 -5.18 8.56
CA TYR A 379 -18.87 -3.87 8.17
C TYR A 379 -19.85 -3.33 9.21
N GLY A 380 -20.71 -4.18 9.79
CA GLY A 380 -21.66 -3.81 10.84
C GLY A 380 -20.96 -3.23 12.07
N LEU A 381 -19.91 -3.88 12.56
CA LEU A 381 -19.09 -3.36 13.67
C LEU A 381 -18.38 -2.06 13.27
N SER A 382 -17.78 -2.00 12.09
CA SER A 382 -17.15 -0.77 11.63
C SER A 382 -18.11 0.41 11.55
N PHE A 383 -19.35 0.20 11.16
CA PHE A 383 -20.39 1.23 11.22
C PHE A 383 -20.76 1.59 12.66
N ALA A 384 -20.88 0.59 13.56
CA ALA A 384 -21.26 0.80 14.95
C ALA A 384 -20.25 1.70 15.67
N TRP A 385 -18.95 1.38 15.63
CA TRP A 385 -17.95 2.24 16.24
C TRP A 385 -17.76 3.58 15.51
N GLY A 386 -18.08 3.63 14.22
CA GLY A 386 -18.16 4.88 13.47
C GLY A 386 -19.20 5.85 14.05
N LYS A 387 -20.36 5.32 14.48
CA LYS A 387 -21.41 6.10 15.18
C LYS A 387 -20.99 6.49 16.60
N LEU A 388 -20.16 5.68 17.24
CA LEU A 388 -19.58 5.96 18.57
C LEU A 388 -18.34 6.87 18.53
N HIS A 389 -18.00 7.45 17.37
CA HIS A 389 -16.84 8.32 17.15
C HIS A 389 -15.47 7.63 17.40
N LEU A 390 -15.43 6.32 17.40
CA LEU A 390 -14.22 5.51 17.65
C LEU A 390 -13.38 5.26 16.39
N ARG A 391 -13.75 5.80 15.21
CA ARG A 391 -13.01 5.61 13.95
C ARG A 391 -11.54 6.01 14.01
N ARG A 392 -11.18 6.98 14.87
CA ARG A 392 -9.78 7.37 15.03
C ARG A 392 -8.95 6.26 15.69
N ILE A 393 -9.58 5.38 16.45
CA ILE A 393 -8.94 4.32 17.23
C ILE A 393 -9.08 2.98 16.51
N LEU A 394 -10.26 2.69 15.95
CA LEU A 394 -10.61 1.37 15.42
C LEU A 394 -10.66 1.32 13.87
N GLY A 395 -10.44 2.42 13.18
CA GLY A 395 -10.43 2.48 11.71
C GLY A 395 -11.75 2.86 11.05
#